data_d249adb01f13cbd3afe2d62e4cfe54de
#
_entry.id   d249adb01f13cbd3afe2d62e4cfe54de
#
_cell.length_a   1.000
_cell.length_b   1.000
_cell.length_c   1.000
_cell.angle_alpha   90.00
_cell.angle_beta   90.00
_cell.angle_gamma   90.00
#
_symmetry.space_group_name_H-M   'P 1'
#
loop_
_entity.id
_entity.type
_entity.pdbx_description
1 polymer ?
#
loop_
_entity_poly.entity_id
_entity_poly.type
_entity_poly.pdbx_seq_one_letter_code
_entity_poly.pdbx_strand_id
1 'polypeptide(L)'
;LYGFFFDNSRCTGCRTCEMACVDFNNLSVGRRYRRVIDYEGGSCELAADDTAKTTAFCYHVSLACNHCANPECVHVCPTGAMHKNELGLVCVDAHKCIGCGYCTIACPYHAPSIDPEAHQSSKCDGCTSRVEQGKRPICVEACPLRALDFGEVDDLLARHTDTTSDVVPLPSSEYTNPNLYMRLSPAGESTRMGDGFIANSQEIENNHENS
;
A
#
# COMPACT_ATOMS: atom_id res chain seq x y z
N LEU A 1 17.08 -5.08 6.06
CA LEU A 1 15.71 -5.19 5.49
C LEU A 1 15.26 -3.84 4.99
N TYR A 2 14.69 -3.80 3.79
CA TYR A 2 14.12 -2.57 3.22
C TYR A 2 12.62 -2.48 3.48
N GLY A 3 12.13 -1.25 3.64
CA GLY A 3 10.73 -0.93 3.89
C GLY A 3 10.31 0.41 3.31
N PHE A 4 9.04 0.73 3.47
CA PHE A 4 8.46 2.01 3.08
C PHE A 4 8.09 2.82 4.31
N PHE A 5 8.22 4.13 4.19
CA PHE A 5 7.59 5.09 5.08
C PHE A 5 6.54 5.89 4.31
N PHE A 6 5.45 6.24 4.98
CA PHE A 6 4.39 7.05 4.43
C PHE A 6 3.88 8.09 5.46
N ASP A 7 3.89 9.35 5.07
CA ASP A 7 3.34 10.45 5.86
C ASP A 7 1.93 10.79 5.36
N ASN A 8 0.95 10.31 6.07
CA ASN A 8 -0.46 10.51 5.75
C ASN A 8 -0.88 11.98 5.95
N SER A 9 -0.19 12.74 6.80
CA SER A 9 -0.46 14.17 7.01
C SER A 9 -0.06 15.04 5.81
N ARG A 10 0.84 14.55 4.97
CA ARG A 10 1.32 15.23 3.75
C ARG A 10 0.58 14.79 2.49
N CYS A 11 -0.06 13.63 2.52
CA CYS A 11 -0.70 13.09 1.34
C CYS A 11 -2.00 13.84 1.03
N THR A 12 -2.17 14.26 -0.21
CA THR A 12 -3.37 14.95 -0.72
C THR A 12 -4.17 14.07 -1.69
N GLY A 13 -3.92 12.78 -1.75
CA GLY A 13 -4.63 11.87 -2.65
C GLY A 13 -4.38 12.12 -4.15
N CYS A 14 -3.31 12.82 -4.52
CA CYS A 14 -3.06 13.24 -5.93
C CYS A 14 -2.77 12.08 -6.90
N ARG A 15 -2.59 10.86 -6.42
CA ARG A 15 -2.33 9.62 -7.19
C ARG A 15 -1.10 9.65 -8.11
N THR A 16 -0.23 10.65 -8.02
CA THR A 16 1.00 10.70 -8.83
C THR A 16 1.90 9.48 -8.62
N CYS A 17 2.00 8.97 -7.38
CA CYS A 17 2.76 7.76 -7.06
C CYS A 17 2.16 6.50 -7.69
N GLU A 18 0.84 6.44 -7.83
CA GLU A 18 0.10 5.37 -8.50
C GLU A 18 0.35 5.39 -10.00
N MET A 19 0.15 6.55 -10.65
CA MET A 19 0.35 6.71 -12.09
C MET A 19 1.80 6.46 -12.50
N ALA A 20 2.77 6.96 -11.74
CA ALA A 20 4.18 6.69 -12.00
C ALA A 20 4.52 5.18 -11.86
N CYS A 21 3.85 4.47 -10.96
CA CYS A 21 4.03 3.03 -10.81
C CYS A 21 3.42 2.25 -11.99
N VAL A 22 2.24 2.66 -12.47
CA VAL A 22 1.57 2.08 -13.64
C VAL A 22 2.43 2.25 -14.90
N ASP A 23 2.89 3.47 -15.15
CA ASP A 23 3.72 3.81 -16.31
C ASP A 23 5.07 3.06 -16.28
N PHE A 24 5.79 3.13 -15.17
CA PHE A 24 7.10 2.47 -15.03
C PHE A 24 7.06 0.95 -15.22
N ASN A 25 5.99 0.30 -14.73
CA ASN A 25 5.82 -1.15 -14.82
C ASN A 25 5.04 -1.59 -16.06
N ASN A 26 4.67 -0.65 -16.93
CA ASN A 26 3.86 -0.91 -18.14
C ASN A 26 2.61 -1.76 -17.84
N LEU A 27 1.87 -1.37 -16.80
CA LEU A 27 0.70 -2.13 -16.37
C LEU A 27 -0.49 -1.85 -17.29
N SER A 28 -1.21 -2.89 -17.66
CA SER A 28 -2.45 -2.78 -18.42
C SER A 28 -3.55 -2.03 -17.64
N VAL A 29 -4.55 -1.54 -18.37
CA VAL A 29 -5.69 -0.83 -17.77
C VAL A 29 -6.35 -1.67 -16.67
N GLY A 30 -6.63 -1.04 -15.53
CA GLY A 30 -7.23 -1.69 -14.36
C GLY A 30 -6.23 -2.33 -13.40
N ARG A 31 -4.95 -2.52 -13.80
CA ARG A 31 -3.93 -3.11 -12.93
C ARG A 31 -3.11 -2.05 -12.21
N ARG A 32 -2.91 -2.22 -10.92
CA ARG A 32 -2.16 -1.29 -10.08
C ARG A 32 -1.36 -2.04 -9.01
N TYR A 33 -0.05 -1.73 -8.92
CA TYR A 33 0.78 -2.23 -7.81
C TYR A 33 0.75 -1.30 -6.60
N ARG A 34 0.48 -0.01 -6.82
CA ARG A 34 0.24 0.98 -5.77
C ARG A 34 -1.13 1.61 -5.96
N ARG A 35 -1.84 1.82 -4.86
CA ARG A 35 -3.18 2.40 -4.81
C ARG A 35 -3.23 3.48 -3.75
N VAL A 36 -4.05 4.49 -3.96
CA VAL A 36 -4.35 5.50 -2.94
C VAL A 36 -5.78 5.29 -2.48
N ILE A 37 -5.94 4.89 -1.23
CA ILE A 37 -7.23 4.70 -0.58
C ILE A 37 -7.68 6.04 -0.04
N ASP A 38 -8.92 6.44 -0.35
CA ASP A 38 -9.57 7.60 0.21
C ASP A 38 -10.52 7.12 1.32
N TYR A 39 -10.23 7.47 2.56
CA TYR A 39 -11.06 7.11 3.71
C TYR A 39 -11.69 8.35 4.30
N GLU A 40 -13.01 8.38 4.38
CA GLU A 40 -13.76 9.53 4.82
C GLU A 40 -14.95 9.15 5.70
N GLY A 41 -15.42 10.10 6.50
CA GLY A 41 -16.55 9.87 7.39
C GLY A 41 -16.93 11.12 8.17
N GLY A 42 -17.71 10.91 9.22
CA GLY A 42 -18.26 11.97 10.06
C GLY A 42 -19.52 12.61 9.50
N SER A 43 -19.94 13.71 10.10
CA SER A 43 -21.15 14.44 9.77
C SER A 43 -20.95 15.96 9.85
N CYS A 44 -21.88 16.70 9.29
CA CYS A 44 -21.99 18.13 9.46
C CYS A 44 -23.42 18.46 9.87
N GLU A 45 -23.60 19.10 11.02
CA GLU A 45 -24.90 19.48 11.56
C GLU A 45 -24.96 21.01 11.71
N LEU A 46 -26.10 21.59 11.29
CA LEU A 46 -26.38 23.00 11.54
C LEU A 46 -27.00 23.15 12.92
N ALA A 47 -26.39 23.96 13.77
CA ALA A 47 -26.96 24.32 15.06
C ALA A 47 -28.05 25.41 14.90
N ALA A 48 -28.87 25.59 15.93
CA ALA A 48 -29.99 26.55 15.92
C ALA A 48 -29.55 28.02 15.78
N ASP A 49 -28.28 28.32 15.96
CA ASP A 49 -27.65 29.64 15.83
C ASP A 49 -26.97 29.85 14.46
N ASP A 50 -27.30 29.02 13.45
CA ASP A 50 -26.70 28.99 12.11
C ASP A 50 -25.19 28.65 12.09
N THR A 51 -24.62 28.18 13.19
CA THR A 51 -23.25 27.65 13.21
C THR A 51 -23.24 26.19 12.74
N ALA A 52 -22.20 25.83 11.99
CA ALA A 52 -21.99 24.44 11.58
C ALA A 52 -21.05 23.72 12.58
N LYS A 53 -21.51 22.58 13.09
CA LYS A 53 -20.66 21.61 13.82
C LYS A 53 -20.33 20.48 12.90
N THR A 54 -19.03 20.29 12.64
CA THR A 54 -18.57 19.22 11.77
C THR A 54 -17.67 18.26 12.51
N THR A 55 -17.87 16.97 12.29
CA THR A 55 -16.98 15.86 12.63
C THR A 55 -16.42 15.23 11.37
N ALA A 56 -16.69 15.80 10.20
CA ALA A 56 -16.24 15.29 8.92
C ALA A 56 -14.72 15.21 8.86
N PHE A 57 -14.22 14.10 8.35
CA PHE A 57 -12.80 13.87 8.12
C PHE A 57 -12.57 13.19 6.79
N CYS A 58 -11.40 13.40 6.22
CA CYS A 58 -10.89 12.66 5.08
C CYS A 58 -9.37 12.53 5.22
N TYR A 59 -8.85 11.37 4.90
CA TYR A 59 -7.41 11.16 4.73
C TYR A 59 -7.14 10.08 3.70
N HIS A 60 -5.90 10.03 3.24
CA HIS A 60 -5.47 9.13 2.18
C HIS A 60 -4.43 8.15 2.69
N VAL A 61 -4.48 6.90 2.19
CA VAL A 61 -3.47 5.88 2.48
C VAL A 61 -2.89 5.37 1.16
N SER A 62 -1.62 5.68 0.91
CA SER A 62 -0.91 5.19 -0.28
C SER A 62 -0.32 3.81 -0.01
N LEU A 63 -0.99 2.77 -0.50
CA LEU A 63 -0.71 1.37 -0.23
C LEU A 63 -0.14 0.66 -1.47
N ALA A 64 0.88 -0.19 -1.25
CA ALA A 64 1.41 -1.16 -2.21
C ALA A 64 1.69 -2.47 -1.48
N CYS A 65 2.56 -3.33 -2.02
CA CYS A 65 3.09 -4.44 -1.22
C CYS A 65 3.87 -3.87 -0.03
N ASN A 66 3.57 -4.35 1.17
CA ASN A 66 4.21 -3.91 2.41
C ASN A 66 5.51 -4.67 2.71
N HIS A 67 5.90 -5.60 1.85
CA HIS A 67 7.11 -6.43 1.99
C HIS A 67 7.27 -7.00 3.41
N CYS A 68 6.18 -7.53 3.96
CA CYS A 68 6.01 -7.95 5.34
C CYS A 68 7.19 -8.75 5.88
N ALA A 69 7.48 -8.64 7.19
CA ALA A 69 8.49 -9.46 7.83
C ALA A 69 8.03 -10.93 7.85
N ASN A 70 6.72 -11.16 8.09
CA ASN A 70 6.07 -12.47 8.08
C ASN A 70 5.01 -12.54 6.94
N PRO A 71 5.44 -12.74 5.67
CA PRO A 71 4.56 -12.61 4.51
C PRO A 71 3.73 -13.88 4.25
N GLU A 72 2.43 -13.85 4.53
CA GLU A 72 1.52 -14.98 4.29
C GLU A 72 1.53 -15.42 2.81
N CYS A 73 1.66 -14.49 1.87
CA CYS A 73 1.74 -14.81 0.45
C CYS A 73 2.96 -15.67 0.08
N VAL A 74 4.04 -15.62 0.87
CA VAL A 74 5.21 -16.50 0.72
C VAL A 74 4.92 -17.87 1.32
N HIS A 75 4.30 -17.91 2.50
CA HIS A 75 4.01 -19.15 3.22
C HIS A 75 3.05 -20.07 2.42
N VAL A 76 2.06 -19.50 1.75
CA VAL A 76 1.08 -20.27 1.00
C VAL A 76 1.52 -20.66 -0.43
N CYS A 77 2.68 -20.18 -0.90
CA CYS A 77 3.12 -20.41 -2.26
C CYS A 77 3.64 -21.85 -2.44
N PRO A 78 2.94 -22.75 -3.17
CA PRO A 78 3.31 -24.16 -3.25
C PRO A 78 4.59 -24.41 -4.05
N THR A 79 4.97 -23.47 -4.93
CA THR A 79 6.15 -23.61 -5.80
C THR A 79 7.35 -22.79 -5.32
N GLY A 80 7.18 -21.99 -4.24
CA GLY A 80 8.21 -21.05 -3.80
C GLY A 80 8.46 -19.91 -4.81
N ALA A 81 7.54 -19.67 -5.75
CA ALA A 81 7.62 -18.54 -6.67
C ALA A 81 7.58 -17.20 -5.93
N MET A 82 6.71 -17.11 -4.92
CA MET A 82 6.68 -15.97 -4.03
C MET A 82 7.76 -16.13 -2.96
N HIS A 83 8.71 -15.20 -2.88
CA HIS A 83 9.88 -15.32 -2.01
C HIS A 83 10.38 -13.95 -1.56
N LYS A 84 11.26 -13.91 -0.57
CA LYS A 84 12.04 -12.73 -0.22
C LYS A 84 13.40 -12.75 -0.92
N ASN A 85 13.78 -11.63 -1.52
CA ASN A 85 15.12 -11.45 -2.07
C ASN A 85 16.14 -11.05 -0.97
N GLU A 86 17.40 -10.83 -1.35
CA GLU A 86 18.49 -10.46 -0.43
C GLU A 86 18.27 -9.12 0.28
N LEU A 87 17.47 -8.21 -0.30
CA LEU A 87 17.07 -6.94 0.31
C LEU A 87 15.90 -7.09 1.30
N GLY A 88 15.35 -8.31 1.44
CA GLY A 88 14.19 -8.59 2.25
C GLY A 88 12.86 -8.18 1.59
N LEU A 89 12.88 -7.78 0.32
CA LEU A 89 11.68 -7.46 -0.44
C LEU A 89 11.01 -8.74 -0.93
N VAL A 90 9.68 -8.78 -0.83
CA VAL A 90 8.90 -9.91 -1.35
C VAL A 90 8.77 -9.76 -2.86
N CYS A 91 9.20 -10.78 -3.61
CA CYS A 91 9.23 -10.82 -5.07
C CYS A 91 8.52 -12.07 -5.59
N VAL A 92 8.25 -12.09 -6.91
CA VAL A 92 7.67 -13.23 -7.62
C VAL A 92 8.67 -13.71 -8.67
N ASP A 93 9.02 -15.00 -8.62
CA ASP A 93 9.74 -15.67 -9.69
C ASP A 93 8.73 -16.18 -10.72
N ALA A 94 8.65 -15.51 -11.87
CA ALA A 94 7.72 -15.84 -12.93
C ALA A 94 7.94 -17.26 -13.50
N HIS A 95 9.19 -17.76 -13.50
CA HIS A 95 9.50 -19.11 -14.01
C HIS A 95 8.96 -20.24 -13.11
N LYS A 96 8.72 -19.93 -11.83
CA LYS A 96 8.15 -20.89 -10.87
C LYS A 96 6.65 -20.70 -10.65
N CYS A 97 6.09 -19.56 -11.04
CA CYS A 97 4.70 -19.24 -10.79
C CYS A 97 3.77 -20.08 -11.68
N ILE A 98 2.83 -20.77 -11.06
CA ILE A 98 1.81 -21.59 -11.75
C ILE A 98 0.43 -20.91 -11.82
N GLY A 99 0.32 -19.64 -11.37
CA GLY A 99 -0.92 -18.87 -11.45
C GLY A 99 -2.05 -19.33 -10.52
N CYS A 100 -1.77 -20.09 -9.46
CA CYS A 100 -2.80 -20.71 -8.61
C CYS A 100 -3.64 -19.72 -7.78
N GLY A 101 -3.24 -18.46 -7.66
CA GLY A 101 -3.98 -17.42 -6.95
C GLY A 101 -3.92 -17.45 -5.42
N TYR A 102 -3.29 -18.44 -4.77
CA TYR A 102 -3.24 -18.51 -3.30
C TYR A 102 -2.66 -17.27 -2.63
N CYS A 103 -1.65 -16.66 -3.25
CA CYS A 103 -1.05 -15.42 -2.75
C CYS A 103 -2.00 -14.22 -2.77
N THR A 104 -2.97 -14.18 -3.69
CA THR A 104 -3.98 -13.11 -3.78
C THR A 104 -4.98 -13.21 -2.64
N ILE A 105 -5.38 -14.42 -2.29
CA ILE A 105 -6.33 -14.71 -1.21
C ILE A 105 -5.66 -14.52 0.17
N ALA A 106 -4.40 -14.96 0.32
CA ALA A 106 -3.71 -14.91 1.59
C ALA A 106 -3.21 -13.53 2.00
N CYS A 107 -3.08 -12.59 1.05
CA CYS A 107 -2.57 -11.26 1.35
C CYS A 107 -3.67 -10.35 1.93
N PRO A 108 -3.59 -9.93 3.20
CA PRO A 108 -4.63 -9.10 3.80
C PRO A 108 -4.66 -7.67 3.23
N TYR A 109 -3.63 -7.29 2.47
CA TYR A 109 -3.52 -5.99 1.80
C TYR A 109 -3.86 -6.05 0.31
N HIS A 110 -4.24 -7.22 -0.21
CA HIS A 110 -4.57 -7.43 -1.62
C HIS A 110 -3.49 -6.92 -2.59
N ALA A 111 -2.22 -7.12 -2.25
CA ALA A 111 -1.10 -6.63 -3.07
C ALA A 111 -0.82 -7.49 -4.31
N PRO A 112 -0.84 -8.86 -4.26
CA PRO A 112 -0.69 -9.69 -5.45
C PRO A 112 -1.96 -9.69 -6.30
N SER A 113 -1.80 -9.74 -7.61
CA SER A 113 -2.87 -10.00 -8.58
C SER A 113 -2.38 -11.00 -9.63
N ILE A 114 -3.30 -11.73 -10.25
CA ILE A 114 -2.95 -12.58 -11.40
C ILE A 114 -2.99 -11.74 -12.67
N ASP A 115 -1.92 -11.79 -13.44
CA ASP A 115 -1.87 -11.20 -14.76
C ASP A 115 -2.75 -12.02 -15.72
N PRO A 116 -3.79 -11.44 -16.34
CA PRO A 116 -4.70 -12.20 -17.18
C PRO A 116 -4.07 -12.70 -18.48
N GLU A 117 -3.00 -12.05 -18.96
CA GLU A 117 -2.29 -12.45 -20.17
C GLU A 117 -1.20 -13.48 -19.86
N ALA A 118 -0.39 -13.22 -18.83
CA ALA A 118 0.69 -14.12 -18.44
C ALA A 118 0.22 -15.31 -17.59
N HIS A 119 -0.99 -15.27 -17.03
CA HIS A 119 -1.52 -16.25 -16.08
C HIS A 119 -0.60 -16.49 -14.88
N GLN A 120 0.08 -15.44 -14.42
CA GLN A 120 1.04 -15.49 -13.33
C GLN A 120 0.78 -14.38 -12.33
N SER A 121 1.17 -14.62 -11.08
CA SER A 121 1.08 -13.58 -10.06
C SER A 121 2.07 -12.46 -10.32
N SER A 122 1.61 -11.23 -10.14
CA SER A 122 2.47 -10.04 -10.17
C SER A 122 2.07 -9.07 -9.07
N LYS A 123 3.01 -8.23 -8.63
CA LYS A 123 2.82 -7.21 -7.61
C LYS A 123 4.01 -6.27 -7.53
N CYS A 124 3.91 -5.24 -6.70
CA CYS A 124 5.05 -4.41 -6.36
C CYS A 124 6.22 -5.26 -5.84
N ASP A 125 7.39 -5.11 -6.44
CA ASP A 125 8.66 -5.74 -6.06
C ASP A 125 9.62 -4.78 -5.30
N GLY A 126 9.10 -3.59 -4.89
CA GLY A 126 9.91 -2.53 -4.30
C GLY A 126 10.77 -1.78 -5.32
N CYS A 127 10.50 -1.94 -6.62
CA CYS A 127 11.34 -1.47 -7.73
C CYS A 127 12.79 -1.99 -7.60
N THR A 128 12.96 -3.29 -7.33
CA THR A 128 14.24 -3.95 -7.06
C THR A 128 15.32 -3.54 -8.06
N SER A 129 15.01 -3.52 -9.36
CA SER A 129 15.96 -3.13 -10.42
C SER A 129 16.47 -1.68 -10.31
N ARG A 130 15.66 -0.77 -9.75
CA ARG A 130 16.08 0.61 -9.47
C ARG A 130 16.93 0.68 -8.20
N VAL A 131 16.52 -0.05 -7.17
CA VAL A 131 17.21 -0.08 -5.87
C VAL A 131 18.63 -0.64 -6.03
N GLU A 132 18.83 -1.69 -6.80
CA GLU A 132 20.13 -2.25 -7.14
C GLU A 132 21.03 -1.25 -7.89
N GLN A 133 20.47 -0.28 -8.59
CA GLN A 133 21.18 0.82 -9.23
C GLN A 133 21.40 2.03 -8.30
N GLY A 134 21.08 1.92 -7.01
CA GLY A 134 21.17 3.02 -6.04
C GLY A 134 20.08 4.10 -6.22
N LYS A 135 19.02 3.81 -6.98
CA LYS A 135 17.88 4.72 -7.16
C LYS A 135 16.75 4.36 -6.21
N ARG A 136 15.92 5.33 -5.92
CA ARG A 136 14.70 5.10 -5.10
C ARG A 136 13.58 4.49 -5.96
N PRO A 137 12.61 3.79 -5.34
CA PRO A 137 11.39 3.35 -6.04
C PRO A 137 10.71 4.51 -6.75
N ILE A 138 10.14 4.25 -7.94
CA ILE A 138 9.56 5.30 -8.78
C ILE A 138 8.44 6.08 -8.08
N CYS A 139 7.60 5.42 -7.28
CA CYS A 139 6.52 6.05 -6.53
C CYS A 139 7.03 7.03 -5.47
N VAL A 140 8.20 6.77 -4.89
CA VAL A 140 8.86 7.64 -3.91
C VAL A 140 9.43 8.88 -4.60
N GLU A 141 10.11 8.70 -5.73
CA GLU A 141 10.65 9.82 -6.51
C GLU A 141 9.56 10.72 -7.10
N ALA A 142 8.47 10.12 -7.57
CA ALA A 142 7.36 10.82 -8.18
C ALA A 142 6.50 11.60 -7.18
N CYS A 143 6.56 11.31 -5.87
CA CYS A 143 5.72 11.98 -4.88
C CYS A 143 6.06 13.47 -4.75
N PRO A 144 5.18 14.40 -5.20
CA PRO A 144 5.48 15.83 -5.18
C PRO A 144 5.56 16.39 -3.76
N LEU A 145 4.81 15.79 -2.83
CA LEU A 145 4.72 16.23 -1.43
C LEU A 145 5.73 15.52 -0.51
N ARG A 146 6.56 14.62 -1.07
CA ARG A 146 7.52 13.82 -0.29
C ARG A 146 6.87 13.09 0.90
N ALA A 147 5.65 12.64 0.68
CA ALA A 147 4.91 11.83 1.64
C ALA A 147 5.39 10.37 1.70
N LEU A 148 6.15 9.91 0.70
CA LEU A 148 6.72 8.57 0.62
C LEU A 148 8.23 8.61 0.80
N ASP A 149 8.76 7.65 1.57
CA ASP A 149 10.19 7.36 1.66
C ASP A 149 10.43 5.85 1.56
N PHE A 150 11.67 5.45 1.31
CA PHE A 150 12.10 4.08 1.17
C PHE A 150 13.56 3.94 1.60
N GLY A 151 13.90 2.86 2.26
CA GLY A 151 15.27 2.59 2.71
C GLY A 151 15.35 1.38 3.62
N GLU A 152 16.51 1.18 4.19
CA GLU A 152 16.66 0.20 5.27
C GLU A 152 15.78 0.58 6.46
N VAL A 153 15.14 -0.41 7.07
CA VAL A 153 14.13 -0.18 8.12
C VAL A 153 14.71 0.59 9.29
N ASP A 154 15.91 0.25 9.75
CA ASP A 154 16.53 0.92 10.89
C ASP A 154 16.83 2.41 10.58
N ASP A 155 17.28 2.70 9.36
CA ASP A 155 17.51 4.06 8.88
C ASP A 155 16.20 4.85 8.70
N LEU A 156 15.14 4.18 8.21
CA LEU A 156 13.82 4.80 8.10
C LEU A 156 13.28 5.20 9.47
N LEU A 157 13.35 4.31 10.45
CA LEU A 157 12.87 4.56 11.81
C LEU A 157 13.71 5.60 12.55
N ALA A 158 15.02 5.68 12.25
CA ALA A 158 15.88 6.73 12.78
C ALA A 158 15.55 8.12 12.20
N ARG A 159 15.13 8.18 10.93
CA ARG A 159 14.75 9.45 10.24
C ARG A 159 13.31 9.86 10.50
N HIS A 160 12.44 8.91 10.74
CA HIS A 160 11.00 9.12 10.91
C HIS A 160 10.55 8.57 12.25
N THR A 161 10.42 9.44 13.24
CA THR A 161 9.90 9.10 14.58
C THR A 161 8.36 9.10 14.58
N ASP A 162 7.76 8.58 15.65
CA ASP A 162 6.32 8.57 15.89
C ASP A 162 5.56 7.88 14.75
N THR A 163 6.02 6.66 14.41
CA THR A 163 5.45 5.85 13.34
C THR A 163 4.64 4.68 13.90
N THR A 164 3.63 4.28 13.13
CA THR A 164 2.84 3.07 13.33
C THR A 164 2.73 2.30 12.02
N SER A 165 2.42 1.01 12.11
CA SER A 165 2.04 0.20 10.94
C SER A 165 0.53 -0.03 10.87
N ASP A 166 -0.23 0.52 11.82
CA ASP A 166 -1.68 0.41 11.91
C ASP A 166 -2.36 1.73 11.56
N VAL A 167 -3.30 1.68 10.63
CA VAL A 167 -4.21 2.79 10.28
C VAL A 167 -5.50 2.22 9.68
N VAL A 168 -6.62 2.77 10.05
CA VAL A 168 -7.90 2.45 9.40
C VAL A 168 -7.86 2.96 7.95
N PRO A 169 -8.28 2.16 6.93
CA PRO A 169 -9.00 0.88 7.00
C PRO A 169 -8.12 -0.37 6.87
N LEU A 170 -6.82 -0.27 7.07
CA LEU A 170 -5.94 -1.44 6.91
C LEU A 170 -6.18 -2.47 8.02
N PRO A 171 -5.93 -3.76 7.73
CA PRO A 171 -5.94 -4.81 8.74
C PRO A 171 -4.80 -4.62 9.74
N SER A 172 -4.94 -5.21 10.95
CA SER A 172 -3.91 -5.14 11.99
C SER A 172 -2.54 -5.61 11.49
N SER A 173 -1.52 -4.85 11.84
CA SER A 173 -0.11 -5.16 11.52
C SER A 173 0.37 -6.47 12.13
N GLU A 174 -0.28 -6.96 13.20
CA GLU A 174 0.06 -8.23 13.87
C GLU A 174 -0.04 -9.45 12.95
N TYR A 175 -0.88 -9.39 11.89
CA TYR A 175 -1.06 -10.53 10.98
C TYR A 175 0.19 -10.88 10.18
N THR A 176 0.94 -9.86 9.74
CA THR A 176 2.04 -10.09 8.79
C THR A 176 3.30 -9.30 9.11
N ASN A 177 3.29 -8.46 10.13
CA ASN A 177 4.37 -7.53 10.47
C ASN A 177 4.86 -6.77 9.21
N PRO A 178 4.05 -5.83 8.68
CA PRO A 178 4.37 -5.10 7.46
C PRO A 178 5.59 -4.18 7.64
N ASN A 179 6.47 -4.11 6.65
CA ASN A 179 7.54 -3.11 6.59
C ASN A 179 7.04 -1.81 5.94
N LEU A 180 5.85 -1.39 6.33
CA LEU A 180 5.27 -0.08 6.04
C LEU A 180 5.09 0.66 7.36
N TYR A 181 5.77 1.78 7.51
CA TYR A 181 5.73 2.64 8.68
C TYR A 181 5.07 3.95 8.32
N MET A 182 4.10 4.39 9.11
CA MET A 182 3.29 5.55 8.79
C MET A 182 3.33 6.58 9.91
N ARG A 183 3.45 7.85 9.52
CA ARG A 183 3.07 8.97 10.38
C ARG A 183 1.64 9.34 10.05
N LEU A 184 0.79 9.42 11.07
CA LEU A 184 -0.62 9.69 10.87
C LEU A 184 -0.93 11.20 11.00
N SER A 185 -1.95 11.64 10.26
CA SER A 185 -2.62 12.91 10.49
C SER A 185 -3.51 12.80 11.74
N PRO A 186 -3.93 13.92 12.36
CA PRO A 186 -4.84 13.87 13.49
C PRO A 186 -6.13 13.07 13.23
N ALA A 187 -6.65 13.13 12.01
CA ALA A 187 -7.78 12.32 11.59
C ALA A 187 -7.43 10.83 11.58
N GLY A 188 -6.26 10.45 11.02
CA GLY A 188 -5.80 9.06 10.99
C GLY A 188 -5.56 8.47 12.39
N GLU A 189 -5.07 9.28 13.35
CA GLU A 189 -4.86 8.86 14.74
C GLU A 189 -6.15 8.65 15.51
N SER A 190 -7.15 9.51 15.27
CA SER A 190 -8.40 9.51 16.03
C SER A 190 -9.46 8.55 15.48
N THR A 191 -9.38 8.18 14.21
CA THR A 191 -10.38 7.34 13.53
C THR A 191 -10.31 5.88 13.99
N ARG A 192 -11.48 5.28 14.22
CA ARG A 192 -11.65 3.86 14.55
C ARG A 192 -12.36 3.14 13.41
N MET A 193 -12.23 1.80 13.39
CA MET A 193 -12.95 0.97 12.44
C MET A 193 -14.46 1.19 12.58
N GLY A 194 -15.13 1.55 11.48
CA GLY A 194 -16.55 1.85 11.45
C GLY A 194 -16.91 3.34 11.53
N ASP A 195 -15.94 4.24 11.79
CA ASP A 195 -16.20 5.69 11.82
C ASP A 195 -16.38 6.31 10.43
N GLY A 196 -15.98 5.58 9.38
CA GLY A 196 -16.05 6.03 8.00
C GLY A 196 -16.08 4.87 7.01
N PHE A 197 -15.85 5.19 5.75
CA PHE A 197 -15.85 4.24 4.64
C PHE A 197 -14.77 4.58 3.60
N ILE A 198 -14.45 3.61 2.74
CA ILE A 198 -13.56 3.81 1.61
C ILE A 198 -14.36 4.46 0.48
N ALA A 199 -14.12 5.75 0.21
CA ALA A 199 -14.90 6.52 -0.76
C ALA A 199 -14.62 6.09 -2.21
N ASN A 200 -13.44 5.54 -2.49
CA ASN A 200 -13.04 5.09 -3.81
C ASN A 200 -12.93 3.56 -3.92
N SER A 201 -13.81 2.81 -3.26
CA SER A 201 -13.81 1.34 -3.23
C SER A 201 -13.75 0.73 -4.64
N GLN A 202 -14.52 1.25 -5.59
CA GLN A 202 -14.55 0.77 -6.98
C GLN A 202 -13.17 0.83 -7.67
N GLU A 203 -12.36 1.85 -7.39
CA GLU A 203 -11.01 1.96 -7.94
C GLU A 203 -10.05 0.93 -7.33
N ILE A 204 -10.32 0.49 -6.10
CA ILE A 204 -9.50 -0.47 -5.37
C ILE A 204 -9.89 -1.90 -5.73
N GLU A 205 -11.18 -2.17 -5.87
CA GLU A 205 -11.77 -3.48 -6.15
C GLU A 205 -11.49 -3.98 -7.57
N ASN A 206 -11.32 -3.07 -8.54
CA ASN A 206 -11.02 -3.43 -9.93
C ASN A 206 -9.77 -4.32 -10.13
N ASN A 207 -8.96 -4.51 -9.08
CA ASN A 207 -7.88 -5.49 -9.10
C ASN A 207 -8.35 -6.94 -8.85
N HIS A 208 -9.61 -7.16 -8.44
CA HIS A 208 -10.14 -8.48 -8.07
C HIS A 208 -11.06 -9.09 -9.13
N GLU A 209 -11.74 -8.28 -9.94
CA GLU A 209 -12.67 -8.78 -10.96
C GLU A 209 -11.98 -9.49 -12.16
N ASN A 210 -10.64 -9.43 -12.23
CA ASN A 210 -9.82 -10.08 -13.26
C ASN A 210 -8.94 -11.21 -12.70
N SER A 211 -9.31 -11.83 -11.58
CA SER A 211 -8.60 -12.98 -11.00
C SER A 211 -9.42 -14.27 -11.06
#